data_4b39c84b4dc02082aa3dda7d59cafce8
#
_entry.id   4b39c84b4dc02082aa3dda7d59cafce8
#
_cell.length_a   1.000
_cell.length_b   1.000
_cell.length_c   1.000
_cell.angle_alpha   90.00
_cell.angle_beta   90.00
_cell.angle_gamma   90.00
#
_symmetry.space_group_name_H-M   'P 1'
#
loop_
_entity.id
_entity.type
_entity.pdbx_description
1 polymer ?
#
loop_
_entity_poly.entity_id
_entity_poly.type
_entity_poly.pdbx_seq_one_letter_code
_entity_poly.pdbx_strand_id
1 'polypeptide(L)'
;KPKQKNEDTYRLLNLFGDVFERVRASYVEDITDQQLIEAAITGMLTSLDPHSSYLNAKKFQDMQVQTRGRFGGLGIEVTMENGFVRVVSPIDDTPAHRSGVQAGDLITHLDGKAVQGLTLSQAVELMRGKVGTDIKLTISRGNTDPFEVTITRAVIPIRTVRSRVEGDVGYVRISSFSAPTGNGLKKAMQKINAELGDKMKGLVLDLSNNPGGLLDQAIAVSDAFMDQGEIVTTRTRNKQDHQRFNARTGDLTNGKPIVVLVNGGSASASEIVAGALQDHKRAIVLGTKSFGKGSVQTIIPMQDNSAMRLTTARYYTPSGRSIQGTGIEPDIIVRPATLERVALRGRRS
;
A
#
# COMPACT_ATOMS: atom_id res chain seq x y z
N LYS A 1 -20.94 35.55 21.52
CA LYS A 1 -20.73 34.08 21.73
C LYS A 1 -19.37 33.52 21.25
N PRO A 2 -18.57 34.14 20.35
CA PRO A 2 -17.21 33.62 20.04
C PRO A 2 -16.20 33.84 21.17
N LYS A 3 -16.28 34.88 21.98
CA LYS A 3 -15.35 35.15 23.12
C LYS A 3 -15.41 34.05 24.20
N GLN A 4 -16.60 33.63 24.59
CA GLN A 4 -16.81 32.62 25.64
C GLN A 4 -16.27 31.24 25.22
N LYS A 5 -16.36 30.91 23.92
CA LYS A 5 -15.81 29.66 23.36
C LYS A 5 -14.27 29.61 23.40
N ASN A 6 -13.61 30.77 23.29
CA ASN A 6 -12.17 30.88 23.41
C ASN A 6 -11.68 30.72 24.86
N GLU A 7 -12.36 31.33 25.83
CA GLU A 7 -12.03 31.22 27.26
C GLU A 7 -12.14 29.80 27.77
N ASP A 8 -13.17 29.08 27.38
CA ASP A 8 -13.29 27.63 27.68
C ASP A 8 -12.17 26.80 27.07
N THR A 9 -11.75 27.10 25.83
CA THR A 9 -10.62 26.41 25.18
C THR A 9 -9.32 26.64 25.91
N TYR A 10 -9.00 27.88 26.32
CA TYR A 10 -7.78 28.17 27.08
C TYR A 10 -7.77 27.49 28.44
N ARG A 11 -8.92 27.47 29.15
CA ARG A 11 -9.07 26.76 30.43
C ARG A 11 -8.75 25.25 30.28
N LEU A 12 -9.24 24.63 29.18
CA LEU A 12 -8.96 23.20 28.89
C LEU A 12 -7.51 22.95 28.52
N LEU A 13 -6.86 23.87 27.79
CA LEU A 13 -5.42 23.78 27.49
C LEU A 13 -4.57 23.93 28.76
N ASN A 14 -4.94 24.78 29.68
CA ASN A 14 -4.27 24.90 30.99
C ASN A 14 -4.43 23.60 31.80
N LEU A 15 -5.62 22.99 31.82
CA LEU A 15 -5.84 21.71 32.47
C LEU A 15 -4.94 20.61 31.85
N PHE A 16 -4.81 20.58 30.51
CA PHE A 16 -3.90 19.66 29.83
C PHE A 16 -2.45 19.89 30.26
N GLY A 17 -2.01 21.16 30.34
CA GLY A 17 -0.67 21.51 30.82
C GLY A 17 -0.41 21.04 32.25
N ASP A 18 -1.37 21.26 33.17
CA ASP A 18 -1.27 20.82 34.56
C ASP A 18 -1.15 19.29 34.69
N VAL A 19 -1.92 18.55 33.88
CA VAL A 19 -1.83 17.08 33.83
C VAL A 19 -0.48 16.63 33.30
N PHE A 20 0.00 17.25 32.20
CA PHE A 20 1.29 16.97 31.60
C PHE A 20 2.43 17.14 32.60
N GLU A 21 2.47 18.30 33.31
CA GLU A 21 3.50 18.58 34.33
C GLU A 21 3.46 17.57 35.50
N ARG A 22 2.25 17.18 35.95
CA ARG A 22 2.10 16.18 37.03
C ARG A 22 2.61 14.81 36.62
N VAL A 23 2.29 14.37 35.41
CA VAL A 23 2.79 13.09 34.88
C VAL A 23 4.30 13.12 34.77
N ARG A 24 4.87 14.18 34.18
CA ARG A 24 6.32 14.36 34.05
C ARG A 24 7.04 14.32 35.41
N ALA A 25 6.45 14.97 36.42
CA ALA A 25 7.07 15.09 37.74
C ALA A 25 6.89 13.86 38.63
N SER A 26 5.83 13.07 38.44
CA SER A 26 5.40 12.08 39.45
C SER A 26 5.21 10.67 38.90
N TYR A 27 5.39 10.43 37.62
CA TYR A 27 5.28 9.07 37.08
C TYR A 27 6.45 8.22 37.56
N VAL A 28 6.21 6.92 37.81
CA VAL A 28 7.16 6.00 38.46
C VAL A 28 8.40 5.71 37.61
N GLU A 29 8.30 5.84 36.29
CA GLU A 29 9.40 5.62 35.36
C GLU A 29 9.76 6.92 34.64
N ASP A 30 11.02 7.06 34.21
CA ASP A 30 11.47 8.19 33.41
C ASP A 30 10.78 8.20 32.05
N ILE A 31 10.07 9.28 31.76
CA ILE A 31 9.38 9.48 30.47
C ILE A 31 9.77 10.81 29.86
N THR A 32 10.06 10.84 28.56
CA THR A 32 10.43 12.05 27.85
C THR A 32 9.22 12.89 27.49
N ASP A 33 9.39 14.21 27.41
CA ASP A 33 8.36 15.15 26.94
C ASP A 33 7.85 14.75 25.53
N GLN A 34 8.75 14.29 24.65
CA GLN A 34 8.38 13.81 23.32
C GLN A 34 7.43 12.63 23.39
N GLN A 35 7.70 11.62 24.23
CA GLN A 35 6.84 10.44 24.39
C GLN A 35 5.44 10.83 24.89
N LEU A 36 5.38 11.74 25.89
CA LEU A 36 4.10 12.23 26.43
C LEU A 36 3.28 12.99 25.37
N ILE A 37 3.92 13.90 24.64
CA ILE A 37 3.26 14.66 23.57
C ILE A 37 2.79 13.76 22.42
N GLU A 38 3.63 12.84 21.96
CA GLU A 38 3.24 11.87 20.91
C GLU A 38 2.09 10.98 21.37
N ALA A 39 2.07 10.55 22.62
CA ALA A 39 0.98 9.77 23.20
C ALA A 39 -0.32 10.58 23.24
N ALA A 40 -0.26 11.85 23.67
CA ALA A 40 -1.43 12.74 23.72
C ALA A 40 -2.01 13.02 22.31
N ILE A 41 -1.15 13.34 21.33
CA ILE A 41 -1.57 13.56 19.94
C ILE A 41 -2.18 12.26 19.37
N THR A 42 -1.54 11.12 19.63
CA THR A 42 -2.06 9.82 19.18
C THR A 42 -3.42 9.54 19.81
N GLY A 43 -3.60 9.74 21.11
CA GLY A 43 -4.88 9.59 21.80
C GLY A 43 -5.98 10.46 21.22
N MET A 44 -5.68 11.74 20.97
CA MET A 44 -6.61 12.67 20.34
C MET A 44 -7.06 12.22 18.94
N LEU A 45 -6.12 11.78 18.09
CA LEU A 45 -6.43 11.37 16.72
C LEU A 45 -7.19 10.05 16.68
N THR A 46 -6.78 9.06 17.48
CA THR A 46 -7.44 7.74 17.52
C THR A 46 -8.84 7.80 18.14
N SER A 47 -9.14 8.82 18.95
CA SER A 47 -10.50 9.04 19.47
C SER A 47 -11.51 9.49 18.42
N LEU A 48 -11.04 10.01 17.26
CA LEU A 48 -11.92 10.48 16.19
C LEU A 48 -12.45 9.32 15.35
N ASP A 49 -11.57 8.40 14.95
CA ASP A 49 -11.88 7.22 14.13
C ASP A 49 -10.65 6.29 14.08
N PRO A 50 -10.81 5.00 13.64
CA PRO A 50 -9.71 4.03 13.60
C PRO A 50 -8.67 4.28 12.50
N HIS A 51 -8.85 5.28 11.66
CA HIS A 51 -7.98 5.57 10.52
C HIS A 51 -7.14 6.84 10.71
N SER A 52 -7.59 7.78 11.55
CA SER A 52 -6.82 8.96 11.92
C SER A 52 -5.68 8.59 12.86
N SER A 53 -4.47 9.10 12.61
CA SER A 53 -3.29 8.74 13.39
C SER A 53 -2.17 9.74 13.25
N TYR A 54 -1.30 9.79 14.26
CA TYR A 54 -0.02 10.46 14.21
C TYR A 54 1.03 9.56 13.55
N LEU A 55 1.82 10.12 12.66
CA LEU A 55 2.93 9.47 11.98
C LEU A 55 4.21 10.19 12.41
N ASN A 56 5.02 9.56 13.24
CA ASN A 56 6.36 10.08 13.52
C ASN A 56 7.21 10.10 12.23
N ALA A 57 8.38 10.74 12.27
CA ALA A 57 9.21 10.95 11.09
C ALA A 57 9.48 9.64 10.32
N LYS A 58 9.75 8.53 11.02
CA LYS A 58 9.98 7.21 10.41
C LYS A 58 8.73 6.68 9.70
N LYS A 59 7.59 6.62 10.38
CA LYS A 59 6.32 6.14 9.80
C LYS A 59 5.88 6.99 8.62
N PHE A 60 6.12 8.30 8.68
CA PHE A 60 5.82 9.21 7.58
C PHE A 60 6.72 8.94 6.38
N GLN A 61 8.01 8.74 6.58
CA GLN A 61 8.95 8.36 5.53
C GLN A 61 8.57 7.03 4.87
N ASP A 62 8.26 5.99 5.66
CA ASP A 62 7.83 4.69 5.16
C ASP A 62 6.56 4.79 4.32
N MET A 63 5.58 5.58 4.78
CA MET A 63 4.36 5.84 4.02
C MET A 63 4.67 6.57 2.70
N GLN A 64 5.56 7.56 2.70
CA GLN A 64 5.98 8.26 1.47
C GLN A 64 6.64 7.30 0.47
N VAL A 65 7.47 6.37 0.92
CA VAL A 65 8.08 5.34 0.08
C VAL A 65 7.02 4.46 -0.58
N GLN A 66 6.08 3.95 0.21
CA GLN A 66 4.97 3.14 -0.31
C GLN A 66 4.10 3.91 -1.31
N THR A 67 3.78 5.16 -1.00
CA THR A 67 2.96 6.03 -1.83
C THR A 67 3.65 6.39 -3.14
N ARG A 68 4.93 6.75 -3.09
CA ARG A 68 5.76 7.03 -4.28
C ARG A 68 6.00 5.78 -5.12
N GLY A 69 5.86 4.58 -4.54
CA GLY A 69 6.09 3.30 -5.21
C GLY A 69 7.54 3.07 -5.63
N ARG A 70 8.49 3.71 -4.95
CA ARG A 70 9.93 3.60 -5.19
C ARG A 70 10.74 4.02 -3.98
N PHE A 71 11.93 3.43 -3.81
CA PHE A 71 12.87 3.77 -2.74
C PHE A 71 14.32 3.67 -3.22
N GLY A 72 15.23 4.31 -2.49
CA GLY A 72 16.66 4.15 -2.69
C GLY A 72 17.15 2.87 -2.02
N GLY A 73 17.76 1.98 -2.78
CA GLY A 73 18.19 0.68 -2.26
C GLY A 73 18.99 -0.14 -3.27
N LEU A 74 19.10 -1.43 -3.01
CA LEU A 74 19.95 -2.35 -3.77
C LEU A 74 19.17 -3.18 -4.80
N GLY A 75 17.86 -3.41 -4.55
CA GLY A 75 17.02 -4.25 -5.39
C GLY A 75 17.20 -5.75 -5.13
N ILE A 76 17.13 -6.14 -3.85
CA ILE A 76 17.14 -7.54 -3.42
C ILE A 76 15.94 -7.86 -2.56
N GLU A 77 15.41 -9.07 -2.74
CA GLU A 77 14.45 -9.67 -1.83
C GLU A 77 15.22 -10.52 -0.81
N VAL A 78 14.96 -10.32 0.48
CA VAL A 78 15.74 -10.90 1.57
C VAL A 78 14.87 -11.50 2.66
N THR A 79 15.43 -12.46 3.39
CA THR A 79 14.86 -13.04 4.61
C THR A 79 15.95 -13.20 5.68
N MET A 80 15.56 -13.56 6.90
CA MET A 80 16.54 -13.95 7.92
C MET A 80 16.71 -15.46 7.95
N GLU A 81 17.96 -15.92 7.99
CA GLU A 81 18.31 -17.33 8.13
C GLU A 81 19.53 -17.46 9.06
N ASN A 82 19.38 -18.19 10.18
CA ASN A 82 20.45 -18.43 11.16
C ASN A 82 21.17 -17.15 11.66
N GLY A 83 20.43 -16.03 11.81
CA GLY A 83 20.97 -14.75 12.27
C GLY A 83 21.66 -13.93 11.18
N PHE A 84 21.66 -14.37 9.92
CA PHE A 84 22.18 -13.64 8.77
C PHE A 84 21.05 -13.23 7.81
N VAL A 85 21.32 -12.23 6.96
CA VAL A 85 20.40 -11.83 5.91
C VAL A 85 20.65 -12.69 4.68
N ARG A 86 19.69 -13.56 4.35
CA ARG A 86 19.74 -14.38 3.14
C ARG A 86 19.07 -13.68 1.97
N VAL A 87 19.77 -13.64 0.85
CA VAL A 87 19.21 -13.20 -0.43
C VAL A 87 18.27 -14.28 -0.98
N VAL A 88 16.98 -13.97 -1.06
CA VAL A 88 15.99 -14.82 -1.72
C VAL A 88 16.17 -14.71 -3.24
N SER A 89 16.22 -13.48 -3.75
CA SER A 89 16.48 -13.19 -5.16
C SER A 89 16.93 -11.75 -5.34
N PRO A 90 17.94 -11.47 -6.18
CA PRO A 90 18.13 -10.12 -6.71
C PRO A 90 17.00 -9.81 -7.71
N ILE A 91 16.56 -8.56 -7.76
CA ILE A 91 15.58 -8.08 -8.73
C ILE A 91 16.33 -7.73 -10.02
N ASP A 92 15.84 -8.22 -11.16
CA ASP A 92 16.44 -7.95 -12.48
C ASP A 92 16.64 -6.46 -12.72
N ASP A 93 17.72 -6.09 -13.40
CA ASP A 93 18.08 -4.72 -13.76
C ASP A 93 18.31 -3.77 -12.57
N THR A 94 18.52 -4.30 -11.37
CA THR A 94 18.86 -3.51 -10.18
C THR A 94 20.37 -3.48 -9.91
N PRO A 95 20.86 -2.58 -9.04
CA PRO A 95 22.27 -2.55 -8.67
C PRO A 95 22.81 -3.86 -8.15
N ALA A 96 22.09 -4.55 -7.27
CA ALA A 96 22.53 -5.82 -6.71
C ALA A 96 22.66 -6.91 -7.79
N HIS A 97 21.68 -7.00 -8.71
CA HIS A 97 21.76 -7.93 -9.84
C HIS A 97 22.99 -7.66 -10.72
N ARG A 98 23.25 -6.39 -11.07
CA ARG A 98 24.41 -6.01 -11.87
C ARG A 98 25.75 -6.22 -11.15
N SER A 99 25.76 -6.17 -9.81
CA SER A 99 26.95 -6.42 -8.99
C SER A 99 27.17 -7.92 -8.71
N GLY A 100 26.40 -8.83 -9.31
CA GLY A 100 26.60 -10.27 -9.22
C GLY A 100 26.13 -10.88 -7.89
N VAL A 101 25.25 -10.23 -7.14
CA VAL A 101 24.55 -10.82 -5.99
C VAL A 101 23.63 -11.94 -6.52
N GLN A 102 23.61 -13.06 -5.82
CA GLN A 102 22.88 -14.27 -6.25
C GLN A 102 21.88 -14.72 -5.18
N ALA A 103 20.86 -15.47 -5.62
CA ALA A 103 19.96 -16.16 -4.70
C ALA A 103 20.75 -17.16 -3.84
N GLY A 104 20.47 -17.18 -2.53
CA GLY A 104 21.17 -18.02 -1.57
C GLY A 104 22.39 -17.36 -0.90
N ASP A 105 22.86 -16.20 -1.37
CA ASP A 105 23.92 -15.45 -0.68
C ASP A 105 23.52 -15.10 0.75
N LEU A 106 24.47 -15.21 1.67
CA LEU A 106 24.31 -14.77 3.05
C LEU A 106 25.09 -13.46 3.26
N ILE A 107 24.38 -12.38 3.52
CA ILE A 107 24.99 -11.10 3.86
C ILE A 107 25.31 -11.14 5.37
N THR A 108 26.57 -11.07 5.71
CA THR A 108 27.09 -11.17 7.07
C THR A 108 27.37 -9.79 7.69
N HIS A 109 27.80 -8.82 6.86
CA HIS A 109 28.08 -7.44 7.30
C HIS A 109 27.54 -6.42 6.31
N LEU A 110 27.19 -5.25 6.85
CA LEU A 110 26.76 -4.05 6.11
C LEU A 110 27.67 -2.89 6.56
N ASP A 111 28.47 -2.32 5.64
CA ASP A 111 29.49 -1.30 5.93
C ASP A 111 30.41 -1.70 7.11
N GLY A 112 30.83 -2.97 7.16
CA GLY A 112 31.67 -3.54 8.20
C GLY A 112 30.96 -3.86 9.53
N LYS A 113 29.65 -3.52 9.67
CA LYS A 113 28.84 -3.86 10.84
C LYS A 113 28.21 -5.24 10.68
N ALA A 114 28.38 -6.13 11.64
CA ALA A 114 27.74 -7.45 11.62
C ALA A 114 26.22 -7.32 11.63
N VAL A 115 25.54 -8.14 10.82
CA VAL A 115 24.08 -8.21 10.79
C VAL A 115 23.51 -9.11 11.88
N GLN A 116 24.37 -9.92 12.51
CA GLN A 116 23.97 -10.81 13.60
C GLN A 116 23.40 -10.00 14.78
N GLY A 117 22.23 -10.40 15.28
CA GLY A 117 21.51 -9.69 16.32
C GLY A 117 20.58 -8.58 15.83
N LEU A 118 20.59 -8.25 14.53
CA LEU A 118 19.62 -7.35 13.94
C LEU A 118 18.34 -8.09 13.55
N THR A 119 17.22 -7.39 13.63
CA THR A 119 15.98 -7.85 12.96
C THR A 119 16.09 -7.63 11.44
N LEU A 120 15.28 -8.35 10.65
CA LEU A 120 15.22 -8.14 9.21
C LEU A 120 14.93 -6.68 8.86
N SER A 121 14.01 -6.04 9.58
CA SER A 121 13.65 -4.63 9.37
C SER A 121 14.84 -3.71 9.58
N GLN A 122 15.64 -3.91 10.64
CA GLN A 122 16.84 -3.11 10.91
C GLN A 122 17.90 -3.30 9.81
N ALA A 123 18.14 -4.55 9.37
CA ALA A 123 19.07 -4.82 8.28
C ALA A 123 18.61 -4.17 6.96
N VAL A 124 17.30 -4.26 6.63
CA VAL A 124 16.72 -3.61 5.45
C VAL A 124 16.87 -2.09 5.51
N GLU A 125 16.67 -1.47 6.68
CA GLU A 125 16.90 -0.03 6.88
C GLU A 125 18.34 0.38 6.56
N LEU A 126 19.34 -0.40 7.01
CA LEU A 126 20.74 -0.14 6.71
C LEU A 126 21.06 -0.31 5.21
N MET A 127 20.42 -1.27 4.55
CA MET A 127 20.58 -1.48 3.10
C MET A 127 19.92 -0.37 2.27
N ARG A 128 18.82 0.24 2.76
CA ARG A 128 18.20 1.42 2.14
C ARG A 128 19.07 2.65 2.36
N GLY A 129 18.81 3.69 1.57
CA GLY A 129 19.49 4.98 1.75
C GLY A 129 19.30 5.90 0.55
N LYS A 130 20.02 7.02 0.58
CA LYS A 130 19.98 8.02 -0.48
C LYS A 130 20.51 7.42 -1.78
N VAL A 131 19.78 7.62 -2.88
CA VAL A 131 20.23 7.22 -4.22
C VAL A 131 21.57 7.85 -4.54
N GLY A 132 22.49 7.07 -5.14
CA GLY A 132 23.85 7.49 -5.48
C GLY A 132 24.86 7.34 -4.32
N THR A 133 24.45 6.82 -3.14
CA THR A 133 25.40 6.47 -2.07
C THR A 133 25.76 4.99 -2.14
N ASP A 134 26.99 4.68 -1.76
CA ASP A 134 27.49 3.32 -1.74
C ASP A 134 27.17 2.62 -0.42
N ILE A 135 27.09 1.29 -0.48
CA ILE A 135 27.10 0.38 0.67
C ILE A 135 28.00 -0.80 0.35
N LYS A 136 28.76 -1.25 1.33
CA LYS A 136 29.61 -2.42 1.24
C LYS A 136 28.91 -3.61 1.91
N LEU A 137 28.71 -4.68 1.15
CA LEU A 137 28.17 -5.96 1.65
C LEU A 137 29.31 -6.95 1.81
N THR A 138 29.43 -7.63 2.95
CA THR A 138 30.23 -8.86 3.04
C THR A 138 29.32 -10.04 2.85
N ILE A 139 29.60 -10.83 1.82
CA ILE A 139 28.77 -11.95 1.37
C ILE A 139 29.51 -13.27 1.59
N SER A 140 28.82 -14.26 2.18
CA SER A 140 29.22 -15.66 2.20
C SER A 140 28.38 -16.43 1.20
N ARG A 141 29.03 -17.14 0.28
CA ARG A 141 28.38 -17.91 -0.78
C ARG A 141 28.88 -19.37 -0.77
N GLY A 142 28.02 -20.27 -0.34
CA GLY A 142 28.36 -21.68 -0.25
C GLY A 142 29.62 -21.92 0.60
N ASN A 143 30.62 -22.62 0.06
CA ASN A 143 31.89 -22.94 0.72
C ASN A 143 33.03 -22.03 0.29
N THR A 144 32.78 -20.89 -0.35
CA THR A 144 33.84 -19.93 -0.71
C THR A 144 34.16 -19.01 0.45
N ASP A 145 35.38 -18.45 0.46
CA ASP A 145 35.72 -17.41 1.43
C ASP A 145 34.79 -16.21 1.29
N PRO A 146 34.43 -15.56 2.40
CA PRO A 146 33.62 -14.35 2.35
C PRO A 146 34.29 -13.25 1.49
N PHE A 147 33.51 -12.59 0.65
CA PHE A 147 33.98 -11.54 -0.23
C PHE A 147 33.15 -10.25 -0.08
N GLU A 148 33.73 -9.15 -0.44
CA GLU A 148 33.08 -7.84 -0.36
C GLU A 148 32.55 -7.40 -1.71
N VAL A 149 31.33 -6.82 -1.71
CA VAL A 149 30.69 -6.23 -2.87
C VAL A 149 30.25 -4.81 -2.50
N THR A 150 30.74 -3.83 -3.21
CA THR A 150 30.27 -2.45 -3.09
C THR A 150 29.16 -2.20 -4.09
N ILE A 151 28.01 -1.71 -3.62
CA ILE A 151 26.82 -1.47 -4.44
C ILE A 151 26.37 -0.03 -4.26
N THR A 152 26.27 0.72 -5.37
CA THR A 152 25.68 2.05 -5.35
C THR A 152 24.17 1.96 -5.35
N ARG A 153 23.52 2.56 -4.34
CA ARG A 153 22.06 2.57 -4.21
C ARG A 153 21.41 3.29 -5.38
N ALA A 154 20.38 2.68 -5.96
CA ALA A 154 19.60 3.27 -7.04
C ALA A 154 18.11 3.33 -6.66
N VAL A 155 17.33 3.97 -7.54
CA VAL A 155 15.86 3.96 -7.43
C VAL A 155 15.35 2.56 -7.74
N ILE A 156 14.74 1.91 -6.74
CA ILE A 156 14.12 0.59 -6.89
C ILE A 156 12.60 0.76 -6.98
N PRO A 157 11.96 0.43 -8.12
CA PRO A 157 10.52 0.53 -8.27
C PRO A 157 9.80 -0.61 -7.54
N ILE A 158 8.73 -0.27 -6.82
CA ILE A 158 7.81 -1.26 -6.24
C ILE A 158 6.80 -1.61 -7.33
N ARG A 159 6.85 -2.86 -7.82
CA ARG A 159 5.92 -3.33 -8.86
C ARG A 159 4.57 -3.67 -8.23
N THR A 160 3.61 -2.76 -8.35
CA THR A 160 2.23 -2.94 -7.86
C THR A 160 1.30 -3.56 -8.90
N VAL A 161 1.70 -3.60 -10.16
CA VAL A 161 0.93 -4.19 -11.26
C VAL A 161 1.70 -5.37 -11.85
N ARG A 162 1.03 -6.52 -11.94
CA ARG A 162 1.52 -7.73 -12.61
C ARG A 162 0.49 -8.16 -13.63
N SER A 163 0.95 -8.71 -14.75
CA SER A 163 0.06 -9.18 -15.81
C SER A 163 0.56 -10.48 -16.44
N ARG A 164 -0.36 -11.25 -16.95
CA ARG A 164 -0.13 -12.44 -17.76
C ARG A 164 -1.32 -12.67 -18.69
N VAL A 165 -1.15 -13.58 -19.62
CA VAL A 165 -2.21 -14.07 -20.49
C VAL A 165 -2.60 -15.47 -20.03
N GLU A 166 -3.90 -15.76 -19.97
CA GLU A 166 -4.49 -17.05 -19.63
C GLU A 166 -5.44 -17.46 -20.79
N GLY A 167 -4.94 -18.28 -21.71
CA GLY A 167 -5.67 -18.59 -22.95
C GLY A 167 -5.96 -17.33 -23.77
N ASP A 168 -7.23 -16.99 -23.99
CA ASP A 168 -7.68 -15.79 -24.71
C ASP A 168 -8.06 -14.64 -23.76
N VAL A 169 -7.68 -14.68 -22.49
CA VAL A 169 -8.06 -13.72 -21.47
C VAL A 169 -6.82 -13.01 -20.91
N GLY A 170 -6.87 -11.69 -20.84
CA GLY A 170 -5.89 -10.89 -20.12
C GLY A 170 -6.12 -11.00 -18.59
N TYR A 171 -5.06 -11.18 -17.82
CA TYR A 171 -5.11 -11.11 -16.36
C TYR A 171 -4.18 -10.02 -15.86
N VAL A 172 -4.73 -9.08 -15.08
CA VAL A 172 -3.98 -7.99 -14.44
C VAL A 172 -4.28 -8.00 -12.95
N ARG A 173 -3.24 -8.11 -12.14
CA ARG A 173 -3.32 -7.98 -10.68
C ARG A 173 -2.74 -6.65 -10.25
N ILE A 174 -3.49 -5.90 -9.44
CA ILE A 174 -3.02 -4.69 -8.75
C ILE A 174 -2.99 -4.98 -7.26
N SER A 175 -1.80 -4.96 -6.66
CA SER A 175 -1.62 -5.28 -5.23
C SER A 175 -1.76 -4.07 -4.30
N SER A 176 -1.58 -2.85 -4.82
CA SER A 176 -1.81 -1.58 -4.11
C SER A 176 -1.83 -0.42 -5.10
N PHE A 177 -2.35 0.74 -4.69
CA PHE A 177 -2.41 1.95 -5.51
C PHE A 177 -1.32 2.94 -5.09
N SER A 178 -0.19 2.93 -5.79
CA SER A 178 0.94 3.87 -5.64
C SER A 178 1.14 4.69 -6.91
N ALA A 179 1.94 5.74 -6.87
CA ALA A 179 2.12 6.68 -7.99
C ALA A 179 2.35 6.02 -9.37
N PRO A 180 3.10 4.92 -9.54
CA PRO A 180 3.30 4.28 -10.84
C PRO A 180 2.16 3.35 -11.28
N THR A 181 1.09 3.14 -10.49
CA THR A 181 0.07 2.09 -10.75
C THR A 181 -0.65 2.30 -12.08
N GLY A 182 -1.14 3.50 -12.37
CA GLY A 182 -1.83 3.79 -13.64
C GLY A 182 -0.94 3.56 -14.87
N ASN A 183 0.32 3.99 -14.81
CA ASN A 183 1.29 3.72 -15.87
C ASN A 183 1.63 2.23 -15.97
N GLY A 184 1.73 1.53 -14.84
CA GLY A 184 1.92 0.08 -14.77
C GLY A 184 0.78 -0.67 -15.45
N LEU A 185 -0.47 -0.24 -15.21
CA LEU A 185 -1.66 -0.79 -15.87
C LEU A 185 -1.61 -0.58 -17.40
N LYS A 186 -1.30 0.64 -17.86
CA LYS A 186 -1.19 0.93 -19.29
C LYS A 186 -0.17 0.02 -19.98
N LYS A 187 1.02 -0.15 -19.39
CA LYS A 187 2.06 -1.06 -19.90
C LYS A 187 1.59 -2.53 -19.89
N ALA A 188 0.89 -2.96 -18.85
CA ALA A 188 0.33 -4.30 -18.75
C ALA A 188 -0.69 -4.56 -19.87
N MET A 189 -1.61 -3.62 -20.11
CA MET A 189 -2.60 -3.71 -21.20
C MET A 189 -1.96 -3.68 -22.59
N GLN A 190 -0.93 -2.84 -22.79
CA GLN A 190 -0.17 -2.84 -24.06
C GLN A 190 0.46 -4.20 -24.34
N LYS A 191 1.06 -4.83 -23.31
CA LYS A 191 1.63 -6.17 -23.45
C LYS A 191 0.57 -7.22 -23.78
N ILE A 192 -0.55 -7.23 -23.06
CA ILE A 192 -1.68 -8.17 -23.32
C ILE A 192 -2.24 -7.97 -24.73
N ASN A 193 -2.49 -6.71 -25.12
CA ASN A 193 -3.01 -6.40 -26.45
C ASN A 193 -2.02 -6.77 -27.58
N ALA A 194 -0.73 -6.61 -27.35
CA ALA A 194 0.31 -7.03 -28.32
C ALA A 194 0.35 -8.55 -28.49
N GLU A 195 0.10 -9.32 -27.40
CA GLU A 195 0.13 -10.79 -27.41
C GLU A 195 -1.16 -11.40 -27.98
N LEU A 196 -2.33 -10.87 -27.57
CA LEU A 196 -3.64 -11.43 -27.93
C LEU A 196 -4.29 -10.76 -29.14
N GLY A 197 -4.11 -9.45 -29.31
CA GLY A 197 -4.78 -8.67 -30.35
C GLY A 197 -6.30 -8.88 -30.34
N ASP A 198 -6.86 -9.20 -31.49
CA ASP A 198 -8.30 -9.45 -31.66
C ASP A 198 -8.79 -10.76 -31.02
N LYS A 199 -7.88 -11.67 -30.66
CA LYS A 199 -8.23 -12.91 -29.97
C LYS A 199 -8.63 -12.68 -28.51
N MET A 200 -8.31 -11.53 -27.94
CA MET A 200 -8.65 -11.22 -26.55
C MET A 200 -10.18 -11.23 -26.36
N LYS A 201 -10.68 -12.12 -25.51
CA LYS A 201 -12.11 -12.26 -25.17
C LYS A 201 -12.54 -11.43 -23.97
N GLY A 202 -11.62 -11.04 -23.10
CA GLY A 202 -11.93 -10.26 -21.91
C GLY A 202 -10.72 -10.04 -21.02
N LEU A 203 -10.95 -9.38 -19.89
CA LEU A 203 -9.96 -9.04 -18.89
C LEU A 203 -10.41 -9.47 -17.49
N VAL A 204 -9.51 -10.07 -16.71
CA VAL A 204 -9.65 -10.23 -15.27
C VAL A 204 -8.78 -9.18 -14.59
N LEU A 205 -9.41 -8.27 -13.82
CA LEU A 205 -8.76 -7.29 -12.96
C LEU A 205 -8.80 -7.78 -11.51
N ASP A 206 -7.68 -8.28 -10.99
CA ASP A 206 -7.59 -8.83 -9.64
C ASP A 206 -7.18 -7.76 -8.64
N LEU A 207 -8.11 -7.39 -7.75
CA LEU A 207 -7.93 -6.48 -6.61
C LEU A 207 -8.00 -7.23 -5.28
N SER A 208 -7.91 -8.55 -5.27
CA SER A 208 -7.95 -9.35 -4.04
C SER A 208 -6.77 -9.03 -3.13
N ASN A 209 -7.03 -8.83 -1.82
CA ASN A 209 -6.06 -8.43 -0.81
C ASN A 209 -5.33 -7.12 -1.14
N ASN A 210 -5.97 -6.22 -1.88
CA ASN A 210 -5.46 -4.89 -2.16
C ASN A 210 -6.06 -3.87 -1.18
N PRO A 211 -5.28 -3.34 -0.21
CA PRO A 211 -5.79 -2.44 0.84
C PRO A 211 -6.10 -1.03 0.33
N GLY A 212 -5.90 -0.77 -0.96
CA GLY A 212 -6.08 0.53 -1.58
C GLY A 212 -4.77 1.31 -1.77
N GLY A 213 -4.84 2.60 -1.59
CA GLY A 213 -3.72 3.55 -1.76
C GLY A 213 -4.20 4.90 -2.26
N LEU A 214 -3.51 5.46 -3.24
CA LEU A 214 -3.76 6.80 -3.77
C LEU A 214 -5.08 6.91 -4.53
N LEU A 215 -5.87 7.93 -4.20
CA LEU A 215 -7.14 8.25 -4.86
C LEU A 215 -6.96 8.54 -6.35
N ASP A 216 -5.96 9.36 -6.72
CA ASP A 216 -5.66 9.69 -8.11
C ASP A 216 -5.35 8.47 -8.96
N GLN A 217 -4.74 7.43 -8.35
CA GLN A 217 -4.47 6.17 -9.02
C GLN A 217 -5.71 5.27 -9.14
N ALA A 218 -6.62 5.31 -8.16
CA ALA A 218 -7.92 4.65 -8.30
C ALA A 218 -8.73 5.29 -9.44
N ILE A 219 -8.72 6.63 -9.53
CA ILE A 219 -9.35 7.36 -10.63
C ILE A 219 -8.71 6.97 -11.97
N ALA A 220 -7.37 6.97 -12.06
CA ALA A 220 -6.66 6.61 -13.29
C ALA A 220 -6.90 5.17 -13.74
N VAL A 221 -7.05 4.23 -12.80
CA VAL A 221 -7.36 2.82 -13.10
C VAL A 221 -8.82 2.66 -13.54
N SER A 222 -9.77 3.35 -12.90
CA SER A 222 -11.18 3.34 -13.31
C SER A 222 -11.36 3.98 -14.70
N ASP A 223 -10.73 5.15 -14.90
CA ASP A 223 -10.72 5.91 -16.15
C ASP A 223 -10.22 5.06 -17.33
N ALA A 224 -9.23 4.18 -17.09
CA ALA A 224 -8.66 3.31 -18.12
C ALA A 224 -9.64 2.27 -18.70
N PHE A 225 -10.80 2.07 -18.09
CA PHE A 225 -11.81 1.09 -18.47
C PHE A 225 -13.19 1.70 -18.72
N MET A 226 -13.29 3.03 -18.71
CA MET A 226 -14.55 3.76 -18.88
C MET A 226 -14.37 4.87 -19.92
N ASP A 227 -15.38 5.08 -20.77
CA ASP A 227 -15.36 6.17 -21.75
C ASP A 227 -16.00 7.45 -21.24
N GLN A 228 -16.86 7.35 -20.24
CA GLN A 228 -17.60 8.47 -19.63
C GLN A 228 -18.24 8.09 -18.30
N GLY A 229 -18.72 9.09 -17.59
CA GLY A 229 -19.50 8.93 -16.36
C GLY A 229 -18.66 9.22 -15.11
N GLU A 230 -19.34 9.30 -13.98
CA GLU A 230 -18.73 9.56 -12.70
C GLU A 230 -17.95 8.31 -12.23
N ILE A 231 -16.75 8.52 -11.68
CA ILE A 231 -15.95 7.46 -11.04
C ILE A 231 -16.22 7.43 -9.55
N VAL A 232 -16.12 8.59 -8.89
CA VAL A 232 -16.28 8.71 -7.44
C VAL A 232 -16.59 10.15 -7.06
N THR A 233 -17.40 10.33 -6.02
CA THR A 233 -17.59 11.62 -5.35
C THR A 233 -16.98 11.57 -3.95
N THR A 234 -16.26 12.63 -3.55
CA THR A 234 -15.80 12.84 -2.18
C THR A 234 -16.64 13.91 -1.51
N ARG A 235 -17.13 13.65 -0.28
CA ARG A 235 -17.92 14.61 0.51
C ARG A 235 -17.21 14.90 1.80
N THR A 236 -16.91 16.18 2.03
CA THR A 236 -16.29 16.72 3.24
C THR A 236 -17.37 17.26 4.19
N ARG A 237 -16.95 17.76 5.37
CA ARG A 237 -17.82 18.47 6.31
C ARG A 237 -18.44 19.73 5.69
N ASN A 238 -17.67 20.43 4.86
CA ASN A 238 -18.15 21.61 4.15
C ASN A 238 -18.64 21.21 2.74
N LYS A 239 -19.90 21.43 2.44
CA LYS A 239 -20.51 21.05 1.15
C LYS A 239 -19.85 21.71 -0.07
N GLN A 240 -19.23 22.89 0.10
CA GLN A 240 -18.54 23.60 -0.98
C GLN A 240 -17.24 22.86 -1.44
N ASP A 241 -16.67 22.00 -0.59
CA ASP A 241 -15.44 21.27 -0.87
C ASP A 241 -15.71 19.85 -1.39
N HIS A 242 -16.95 19.53 -1.78
CA HIS A 242 -17.28 18.26 -2.41
C HIS A 242 -16.64 18.19 -3.80
N GLN A 243 -16.00 17.07 -4.12
CA GLN A 243 -15.36 16.85 -5.41
C GLN A 243 -15.99 15.66 -6.11
N ARG A 244 -16.16 15.78 -7.41
CA ARG A 244 -16.65 14.73 -8.30
C ARG A 244 -15.60 14.46 -9.37
N PHE A 245 -15.29 13.20 -9.57
CA PHE A 245 -14.31 12.75 -10.56
C PHE A 245 -15.01 11.93 -11.63
N ASN A 246 -14.79 12.30 -12.89
CA ASN A 246 -15.41 11.69 -14.04
C ASN A 246 -14.38 11.02 -14.94
N ALA A 247 -14.79 9.98 -15.65
CA ALA A 247 -14.00 9.31 -16.66
C ALA A 247 -13.86 10.17 -17.92
N ARG A 248 -12.78 9.91 -18.67
CA ARG A 248 -12.48 10.45 -19.99
C ARG A 248 -12.51 9.32 -21.01
N THR A 249 -12.80 9.63 -22.25
CA THR A 249 -12.82 8.63 -23.33
C THR A 249 -11.49 7.88 -23.45
N GLY A 250 -11.52 6.55 -23.51
CA GLY A 250 -10.33 5.74 -23.73
C GLY A 250 -10.29 4.39 -23.02
N ASP A 251 -11.29 3.53 -23.23
CA ASP A 251 -11.30 2.16 -22.69
C ASP A 251 -10.19 1.28 -23.28
N LEU A 252 -9.22 0.87 -22.45
CA LEU A 252 -8.08 0.05 -22.85
C LEU A 252 -8.44 -1.39 -23.29
N THR A 253 -9.67 -1.84 -23.04
CA THR A 253 -10.17 -3.16 -23.50
C THR A 253 -10.98 -3.08 -24.77
N ASN A 254 -11.22 -1.85 -25.31
CA ASN A 254 -12.08 -1.62 -26.47
C ASN A 254 -13.48 -2.25 -26.29
N GLY A 255 -14.11 -2.08 -25.13
CA GLY A 255 -15.44 -2.58 -24.81
C GLY A 255 -15.52 -4.08 -24.47
N LYS A 256 -14.41 -4.81 -24.45
CA LYS A 256 -14.39 -6.24 -24.09
C LYS A 256 -14.82 -6.46 -22.64
N PRO A 257 -15.42 -7.61 -22.30
CA PRO A 257 -15.88 -7.91 -20.94
C PRO A 257 -14.77 -7.82 -19.91
N ILE A 258 -15.11 -7.33 -18.70
CA ILE A 258 -14.20 -7.26 -17.55
C ILE A 258 -14.82 -7.97 -16.37
N VAL A 259 -14.01 -8.77 -15.68
CA VAL A 259 -14.33 -9.33 -14.36
C VAL A 259 -13.38 -8.73 -13.34
N VAL A 260 -13.92 -8.14 -12.28
CA VAL A 260 -13.15 -7.60 -11.16
C VAL A 260 -13.22 -8.57 -9.99
N LEU A 261 -12.06 -9.04 -9.52
CA LEU A 261 -11.97 -9.91 -8.35
C LEU A 261 -11.77 -9.08 -7.09
N VAL A 262 -12.60 -9.32 -6.07
CA VAL A 262 -12.52 -8.67 -4.75
C VAL A 262 -12.69 -9.67 -3.62
N ASN A 263 -12.17 -9.31 -2.43
CA ASN A 263 -12.39 -10.05 -1.20
C ASN A 263 -12.36 -9.12 0.02
N GLY A 264 -12.49 -9.67 1.23
CA GLY A 264 -12.44 -8.90 2.47
C GLY A 264 -11.15 -8.11 2.71
N GLY A 265 -10.08 -8.37 1.96
CA GLY A 265 -8.84 -7.59 1.96
C GLY A 265 -8.80 -6.47 0.91
N SER A 266 -9.83 -6.35 0.07
CA SER A 266 -9.99 -5.26 -0.91
C SER A 266 -10.61 -4.05 -0.23
N ALA A 267 -9.89 -2.90 -0.20
CA ALA A 267 -10.32 -1.73 0.56
C ALA A 267 -10.05 -0.41 -0.17
N SER A 268 -10.79 0.65 0.19
CA SER A 268 -10.51 2.05 -0.21
C SER A 268 -10.44 2.23 -1.73
N ALA A 269 -9.28 2.54 -2.30
CA ALA A 269 -9.06 2.70 -3.74
C ALA A 269 -9.55 1.50 -4.57
N SER A 270 -9.38 0.26 -4.06
CA SER A 270 -9.91 -0.95 -4.71
C SER A 270 -11.43 -0.93 -4.77
N GLU A 271 -12.09 -0.43 -3.72
CA GLU A 271 -13.53 -0.32 -3.65
C GLU A 271 -14.08 0.79 -4.55
N ILE A 272 -13.30 1.86 -4.74
CA ILE A 272 -13.63 2.91 -5.73
C ILE A 272 -13.64 2.30 -7.13
N VAL A 273 -12.59 1.56 -7.52
CA VAL A 273 -12.51 0.92 -8.84
C VAL A 273 -13.63 -0.10 -9.05
N ALA A 274 -13.80 -1.03 -8.08
CA ALA A 274 -14.84 -2.04 -8.18
C ALA A 274 -16.25 -1.42 -8.22
N GLY A 275 -16.52 -0.44 -7.36
CA GLY A 275 -17.83 0.23 -7.29
C GLY A 275 -18.15 1.07 -8.53
N ALA A 276 -17.15 1.78 -9.09
CA ALA A 276 -17.32 2.54 -10.32
C ALA A 276 -17.66 1.63 -11.49
N LEU A 277 -16.87 0.58 -11.71
CA LEU A 277 -17.09 -0.36 -12.83
C LEU A 277 -18.38 -1.16 -12.66
N GLN A 278 -18.79 -1.50 -11.43
CA GLN A 278 -20.04 -2.17 -11.13
C GLN A 278 -21.24 -1.27 -11.40
N ASP A 279 -21.26 -0.06 -10.84
CA ASP A 279 -22.40 0.88 -10.99
C ASP A 279 -22.66 1.25 -12.45
N HIS A 280 -21.60 1.35 -13.27
CA HIS A 280 -21.73 1.58 -14.71
C HIS A 280 -21.98 0.30 -15.51
N LYS A 281 -22.10 -0.88 -14.86
CA LYS A 281 -22.24 -2.17 -15.54
C LYS A 281 -21.10 -2.45 -16.54
N ARG A 282 -19.93 -1.84 -16.29
CA ARG A 282 -18.75 -2.02 -17.13
C ARG A 282 -18.02 -3.33 -16.82
N ALA A 283 -18.11 -3.80 -15.59
CA ALA A 283 -17.54 -5.06 -15.15
C ALA A 283 -18.51 -5.83 -14.25
N ILE A 284 -18.31 -7.14 -14.20
CA ILE A 284 -18.91 -8.03 -13.20
C ILE A 284 -17.92 -8.14 -12.03
N VAL A 285 -18.38 -7.84 -10.82
CA VAL A 285 -17.59 -7.99 -9.59
C VAL A 285 -17.81 -9.40 -9.04
N LEU A 286 -16.73 -10.15 -8.83
CA LEU A 286 -16.74 -11.54 -8.40
C LEU A 286 -15.87 -11.73 -7.15
N GLY A 287 -16.32 -12.56 -6.23
CA GLY A 287 -15.57 -12.92 -5.02
C GLY A 287 -16.37 -12.84 -3.74
N THR A 288 -15.84 -12.21 -2.71
CA THR A 288 -16.56 -11.96 -1.45
C THR A 288 -16.63 -10.46 -1.20
N LYS A 289 -17.57 -10.05 -0.32
CA LYS A 289 -17.73 -8.65 0.09
C LYS A 289 -16.41 -8.00 0.46
N SER A 290 -16.19 -6.78 0.00
CA SER A 290 -14.99 -6.00 0.29
C SER A 290 -15.01 -5.43 1.72
N PHE A 291 -13.93 -4.78 2.14
CA PHE A 291 -13.68 -4.36 3.53
C PHE A 291 -14.66 -3.28 4.03
N GLY A 292 -14.98 -2.29 3.20
CA GLY A 292 -15.85 -1.16 3.59
C GLY A 292 -15.10 0.06 4.12
N LYS A 293 -13.95 0.40 3.54
CA LYS A 293 -13.21 1.62 3.87
C LYS A 293 -13.59 2.77 2.93
N GLY A 294 -14.62 3.51 3.30
CA GLY A 294 -15.13 4.66 2.53
C GLY A 294 -14.60 6.02 2.99
N SER A 295 -13.51 6.08 3.77
CA SER A 295 -12.94 7.33 4.31
C SER A 295 -11.73 7.81 3.53
N VAL A 296 -11.69 9.12 3.23
CA VAL A 296 -10.53 9.81 2.64
C VAL A 296 -9.56 10.21 3.73
N GLN A 297 -8.32 9.79 3.61
CA GLN A 297 -7.24 10.17 4.53
C GLN A 297 -6.39 11.27 3.92
N THR A 298 -6.34 12.44 4.56
CA THR A 298 -5.43 13.51 4.20
C THR A 298 -4.19 13.45 5.06
N ILE A 299 -3.02 13.53 4.43
CA ILE A 299 -1.74 13.58 5.11
C ILE A 299 -1.32 15.03 5.22
N ILE A 300 -1.17 15.50 6.46
CA ILE A 300 -0.79 16.87 6.78
C ILE A 300 0.62 16.83 7.38
N PRO A 301 1.66 17.22 6.63
CA PRO A 301 3.03 17.28 7.15
C PRO A 301 3.16 18.27 8.29
N MET A 302 3.98 17.94 9.30
CA MET A 302 4.32 18.76 10.44
C MET A 302 5.78 19.24 10.36
N GLN A 303 6.16 20.21 11.21
CA GLN A 303 7.47 20.85 11.13
C GLN A 303 8.67 19.94 11.50
N ASP A 304 8.42 18.93 12.33
CA ASP A 304 9.41 17.96 12.84
C ASP A 304 9.62 16.73 11.93
N ASN A 305 9.27 16.83 10.65
CA ASN A 305 9.24 15.72 9.69
C ASN A 305 8.23 14.60 10.06
N SER A 306 7.36 14.82 11.02
CA SER A 306 6.20 13.98 11.30
C SER A 306 5.02 14.36 10.40
N ALA A 307 3.90 13.65 10.51
CA ALA A 307 2.67 14.00 9.84
C ALA A 307 1.45 13.57 10.63
N MET A 308 0.36 14.27 10.41
CA MET A 308 -0.97 13.85 10.84
C MET A 308 -1.71 13.21 9.66
N ARG A 309 -2.21 12.00 9.84
CA ARG A 309 -3.16 11.36 8.93
C ARG A 309 -4.55 11.56 9.50
N LEU A 310 -5.39 12.30 8.79
CA LEU A 310 -6.71 12.70 9.27
C LEU A 310 -7.79 12.32 8.26
N THR A 311 -8.90 11.78 8.74
CA THR A 311 -10.11 11.57 7.93
C THR A 311 -10.77 12.92 7.65
N THR A 312 -10.80 13.32 6.38
CA THR A 312 -11.33 14.63 5.95
C THR A 312 -12.57 14.55 5.08
N ALA A 313 -12.82 13.37 4.45
CA ALA A 313 -13.98 13.18 3.60
C ALA A 313 -14.40 11.70 3.57
N ARG A 314 -15.53 11.44 2.88
CA ARG A 314 -16.03 10.08 2.59
C ARG A 314 -16.22 9.90 1.10
N TYR A 315 -15.99 8.66 0.62
CA TYR A 315 -16.22 8.25 -0.76
C TYR A 315 -17.66 7.79 -0.96
N TYR A 316 -18.18 8.13 -2.15
CA TYR A 316 -19.46 7.65 -2.66
C TYR A 316 -19.29 7.15 -4.08
N THR A 317 -19.88 6.00 -4.39
CA THR A 317 -19.88 5.44 -5.73
C THR A 317 -20.78 6.27 -6.67
N PRO A 318 -20.72 6.08 -7.99
CA PRO A 318 -21.56 6.80 -8.96
C PRO A 318 -23.06 6.73 -8.64
N SER A 319 -23.54 5.61 -8.12
CA SER A 319 -24.95 5.45 -7.68
C SER A 319 -25.28 6.20 -6.38
N GLY A 320 -24.29 6.85 -5.75
CA GLY A 320 -24.45 7.56 -4.47
C GLY A 320 -24.37 6.68 -3.22
N ARG A 321 -24.02 5.39 -3.36
CA ARG A 321 -23.82 4.49 -2.21
C ARG A 321 -22.58 4.89 -1.41
N SER A 322 -22.69 4.90 -0.08
CA SER A 322 -21.52 5.04 0.80
C SER A 322 -20.76 3.73 0.86
N ILE A 323 -19.44 3.78 0.68
CA ILE A 323 -18.57 2.60 0.85
C ILE A 323 -18.30 2.33 2.33
N GLN A 324 -18.35 3.37 3.19
CA GLN A 324 -17.98 3.27 4.60
C GLN A 324 -18.85 2.26 5.37
N GLY A 325 -18.23 1.21 5.90
CA GLY A 325 -18.88 0.14 6.68
C GLY A 325 -19.71 -0.84 5.84
N THR A 326 -20.04 -0.49 4.59
CA THR A 326 -20.86 -1.33 3.71
C THR A 326 -20.04 -2.13 2.70
N GLY A 327 -18.92 -1.57 2.23
CA GLY A 327 -18.12 -2.20 1.18
C GLY A 327 -18.84 -2.31 -0.17
N ILE A 328 -18.25 -3.08 -1.07
CA ILE A 328 -18.80 -3.45 -2.36
C ILE A 328 -19.23 -4.92 -2.29
N GLU A 329 -20.52 -5.18 -2.47
CA GLU A 329 -21.05 -6.54 -2.62
C GLU A 329 -20.76 -7.03 -4.02
N PRO A 330 -20.17 -8.22 -4.21
CA PRO A 330 -19.95 -8.79 -5.52
C PRO A 330 -21.26 -9.17 -6.21
N ASP A 331 -21.30 -9.08 -7.54
CA ASP A 331 -22.44 -9.55 -8.35
C ASP A 331 -22.52 -11.07 -8.32
N ILE A 332 -21.35 -11.75 -8.22
CA ILE A 332 -21.25 -13.21 -8.10
C ILE A 332 -20.39 -13.53 -6.87
N ILE A 333 -21.02 -14.19 -5.89
CA ILE A 333 -20.33 -14.59 -4.66
C ILE A 333 -19.58 -15.90 -4.90
N VAL A 334 -18.25 -15.84 -4.76
CA VAL A 334 -17.36 -17.01 -4.77
C VAL A 334 -16.57 -17.03 -3.47
N ARG A 335 -16.83 -18.05 -2.65
CA ARG A 335 -16.10 -18.23 -1.38
C ARG A 335 -14.79 -18.98 -1.61
N PRO A 336 -13.73 -18.71 -0.82
CA PRO A 336 -12.52 -19.50 -0.86
C PRO A 336 -12.83 -20.97 -0.60
N ALA A 337 -12.30 -21.87 -1.43
CA ALA A 337 -12.42 -23.30 -1.21
C ALA A 337 -11.47 -23.74 -0.08
N THR A 338 -11.97 -24.53 0.87
CA THR A 338 -11.11 -25.23 1.82
C THR A 338 -10.68 -26.54 1.21
N LEU A 339 -9.38 -26.72 0.99
CA LEU A 339 -8.84 -28.01 0.51
C LEU A 339 -8.78 -28.99 1.68
N GLU A 340 -9.71 -29.92 1.75
CA GLU A 340 -9.58 -31.09 2.64
C GLU A 340 -8.61 -32.08 1.99
N ARG A 341 -7.53 -32.44 2.69
CA ARG A 341 -6.68 -33.56 2.30
C ARG A 341 -7.47 -34.85 2.56
N VAL A 342 -8.02 -35.43 1.52
CA VAL A 342 -8.57 -36.80 1.59
C VAL A 342 -7.39 -37.75 1.73
N ALA A 343 -7.20 -38.32 2.92
CA ALA A 343 -6.26 -39.41 3.12
C ALA A 343 -6.74 -40.59 2.27
N LEU A 344 -6.00 -40.91 1.20
CA LEU A 344 -6.21 -42.15 0.44
C LEU A 344 -6.02 -43.33 1.39
N ARG A 345 -7.12 -43.95 1.82
CA ARG A 345 -7.08 -45.24 2.52
C ARG A 345 -6.42 -46.24 1.56
N GLY A 346 -5.16 -46.58 1.86
CA GLY A 346 -4.45 -47.64 1.15
C GLY A 346 -5.31 -48.91 1.16
N ARG A 347 -5.60 -49.44 -0.02
CA ARG A 347 -6.10 -50.81 -0.17
C ARG A 347 -5.06 -51.73 0.43
N ARG A 348 -5.36 -52.37 1.55
CA ARG A 348 -4.64 -53.56 2.00
C ARG A 348 -5.04 -54.68 1.04
N SER A 349 -4.08 -55.13 0.26
CA SER A 349 -4.11 -56.45 -0.43
C SER A 349 -3.75 -57.53 0.57
#